data_9302a88e6a8f964eed30b43a7f38ec4c
#
_entry.id   9302a88e6a8f964eed30b43a7f38ec4c
#
_cell.length_a   1.000
_cell.length_b   1.000
_cell.length_c   1.000
_cell.angle_alpha   90.00
_cell.angle_beta   90.00
_cell.angle_gamma   90.00
#
_symmetry.space_group_name_H-M   'P 1'
#
loop_
_entity.id
_entity.type
_entity.pdbx_description
1 polymer ?
#
loop_
_entity_poly.entity_id
_entity_poly.type
_entity_poly.pdbx_seq_one_letter_code
_entity_poly.pdbx_strand_id
1 'polypeptide(L)'
;MNVAIVGTGYVGLVSGTCFAEMGANVTCVDVDQKKIDKLHVGEMPIYEPGLEELVKRNVGYGRLHFTTDLISVLDDVEVVFSAVGTPPDEDGSADLKYVLAVARQFGQNIKKYTILVTKSTVPVGTAKKVKAAIQEELSKRGVDIPFDVASNPEFLKEGAAIKDFMSPDRVVVGTESKRAEEVMTKLYQPFLLQNFRVIFMDIPSAEMTKYAANAMLATRISFMNDIANLCELVGANVHNVRHGIGTDTRIGAKFLYAGCGYGGSCFPKDVKALVHTGIENGYHMEVIEAVERVNDRQKSIVYDKLTRLMGDVKGKTIAMLGLAFKPDTDDMREAPALVVIDKLLKDGAIVRVFDPIAMLECKRRIGEVVTYTENLYDCADGADALLLMTEWRQFRLPTWNVIQKVMTDKYIVDGRNIWNRAELEELGFSYTRIGEK
;
A
#
# COMPACT_ATOMS: atom_id res chain seq x y z
N MET A 1 -5.76 -14.32 25.26
CA MET A 1 -4.34 -14.17 24.84
C MET A 1 -3.99 -12.70 24.88
N ASN A 2 -2.88 -12.35 25.48
CA ASN A 2 -2.40 -10.97 25.55
C ASN A 2 -1.33 -10.75 24.47
N VAL A 3 -1.49 -9.70 23.67
CA VAL A 3 -0.67 -9.40 22.49
C VAL A 3 -0.19 -7.95 22.55
N ALA A 4 1.07 -7.70 22.27
CA ALA A 4 1.58 -6.36 22.01
C ALA A 4 1.86 -6.16 20.52
N ILE A 5 1.52 -4.98 19.99
CA ILE A 5 1.85 -4.57 18.63
C ILE A 5 2.70 -3.31 18.70
N VAL A 6 3.95 -3.39 18.28
CA VAL A 6 4.86 -2.26 18.26
C VAL A 6 4.85 -1.59 16.90
N GLY A 7 4.44 -0.33 16.87
CA GLY A 7 4.15 0.47 15.69
C GLY A 7 2.64 0.62 15.45
N THR A 8 2.14 1.86 15.47
CA THR A 8 0.73 2.21 15.18
C THR A 8 0.57 2.83 13.78
N GLY A 9 1.42 2.42 12.87
CA GLY A 9 1.23 2.65 11.44
C GLY A 9 0.10 1.79 10.88
N TYR A 10 -0.04 1.79 9.56
CA TYR A 10 -1.13 1.10 8.87
C TYR A 10 -1.24 -0.39 9.28
N VAL A 11 -0.15 -1.13 9.16
CA VAL A 11 -0.13 -2.58 9.46
C VAL A 11 -0.41 -2.85 10.94
N GLY A 12 0.26 -2.12 11.83
CA GLY A 12 0.16 -2.38 13.26
C GLY A 12 -1.21 -2.03 13.83
N LEU A 13 -1.76 -0.86 13.50
CA LEU A 13 -3.05 -0.43 14.03
C LEU A 13 -4.20 -1.32 13.52
N VAL A 14 -4.21 -1.64 12.22
CA VAL A 14 -5.23 -2.55 11.66
C VAL A 14 -5.10 -3.95 12.26
N SER A 15 -3.89 -4.51 12.34
CA SER A 15 -3.68 -5.84 12.92
C SER A 15 -4.09 -5.91 14.39
N GLY A 16 -3.67 -4.92 15.20
CA GLY A 16 -4.03 -4.86 16.61
C GLY A 16 -5.53 -4.75 16.84
N THR A 17 -6.19 -3.89 16.07
CA THR A 17 -7.64 -3.71 16.14
C THR A 17 -8.39 -4.98 15.73
N CYS A 18 -7.96 -5.67 14.68
CA CYS A 18 -8.58 -6.92 14.23
C CYS A 18 -8.35 -8.08 15.21
N PHE A 19 -7.19 -8.19 15.84
CA PHE A 19 -6.97 -9.16 16.91
C PHE A 19 -7.86 -8.87 18.12
N ALA A 20 -8.00 -7.60 18.52
CA ALA A 20 -8.89 -7.21 19.60
C ALA A 20 -10.35 -7.52 19.28
N GLU A 21 -10.79 -7.31 18.03
CA GLU A 21 -12.15 -7.66 17.57
C GLU A 21 -12.45 -9.15 17.69
N MET A 22 -11.43 -10.00 17.49
CA MET A 22 -11.55 -11.45 17.68
C MET A 22 -11.35 -11.93 19.14
N GLY A 23 -11.27 -10.99 20.09
CA GLY A 23 -11.26 -11.29 21.53
C GLY A 23 -9.89 -11.38 22.18
N ALA A 24 -8.79 -11.06 21.49
CA ALA A 24 -7.50 -10.90 22.13
C ALA A 24 -7.48 -9.60 22.95
N ASN A 25 -6.68 -9.59 24.03
CA ASN A 25 -6.34 -8.36 24.75
C ASN A 25 -5.08 -7.78 24.13
N VAL A 26 -5.21 -6.64 23.46
CA VAL A 26 -4.16 -6.07 22.62
C VAL A 26 -3.71 -4.72 23.14
N THR A 27 -2.40 -4.53 23.27
CA THR A 27 -1.81 -3.22 23.52
C THR A 27 -0.96 -2.82 22.30
N CYS A 28 -1.36 -1.74 21.65
CA CYS A 28 -0.58 -1.11 20.59
C CYS A 28 0.38 -0.10 21.18
N VAL A 29 1.65 -0.20 20.82
CA VAL A 29 2.76 0.62 21.34
C VAL A 29 3.35 1.43 20.20
N ASP A 30 3.52 2.75 20.39
CA ASP A 30 4.24 3.59 19.43
C ASP A 30 5.09 4.62 20.20
N VAL A 31 6.29 4.90 19.71
CA VAL A 31 7.19 5.90 20.33
C VAL A 31 6.69 7.33 20.14
N ASP A 32 5.79 7.57 19.21
CA ASP A 32 5.21 8.88 18.92
C ASP A 32 4.04 9.18 19.86
N GLN A 33 4.29 9.97 20.89
CA GLN A 33 3.29 10.39 21.86
C GLN A 33 2.08 11.07 21.20
N LYS A 34 2.29 11.86 20.13
CA LYS A 34 1.20 12.56 19.45
C LYS A 34 0.23 11.59 18.78
N LYS A 35 0.73 10.48 18.24
CA LYS A 35 -0.13 9.43 17.68
C LYS A 35 -0.93 8.73 18.79
N ILE A 36 -0.28 8.42 19.90
CA ILE A 36 -0.94 7.78 21.04
C ILE A 36 -2.00 8.71 21.64
N ASP A 37 -1.71 10.02 21.80
CA ASP A 37 -2.69 10.99 22.28
C ASP A 37 -3.92 11.08 21.35
N LYS A 38 -3.72 11.09 20.03
CA LYS A 38 -4.81 11.06 19.05
C LYS A 38 -5.66 9.79 19.19
N LEU A 39 -5.03 8.63 19.29
CA LEU A 39 -5.73 7.36 19.45
C LEU A 39 -6.56 7.31 20.74
N HIS A 40 -6.07 7.91 21.84
CA HIS A 40 -6.81 8.01 23.10
C HIS A 40 -8.08 8.88 23.00
N VAL A 41 -8.08 9.89 22.13
CA VAL A 41 -9.28 10.71 21.87
C VAL A 41 -10.13 10.20 20.70
N GLY A 42 -9.74 9.05 20.13
CA GLY A 42 -10.48 8.39 19.03
C GLY A 42 -10.20 8.98 17.65
N GLU A 43 -9.12 9.76 17.49
CA GLU A 43 -8.64 10.23 16.19
C GLU A 43 -7.69 9.22 15.55
N MET A 44 -7.97 8.84 14.30
CA MET A 44 -7.14 7.87 13.60
C MET A 44 -5.93 8.55 12.91
N PRO A 45 -4.70 8.04 13.09
CA PRO A 45 -3.52 8.57 12.43
C PRO A 45 -3.40 8.13 10.95
N ILE A 46 -4.29 7.27 10.49
CA ILE A 46 -4.35 6.72 9.12
C ILE A 46 -5.79 6.68 8.65
N TYR A 47 -5.99 6.73 7.34
CA TYR A 47 -7.30 6.51 6.74
C TYR A 47 -7.46 5.04 6.32
N GLU A 48 -8.45 4.36 6.88
CA GLU A 48 -8.90 3.03 6.47
C GLU A 48 -10.41 2.91 6.74
N PRO A 49 -11.23 2.58 5.74
CA PRO A 49 -12.67 2.47 5.92
C PRO A 49 -13.08 1.51 7.05
N GLY A 50 -13.87 2.01 8.01
CA GLY A 50 -14.38 1.23 9.15
C GLY A 50 -13.41 1.05 10.33
N LEU A 51 -12.16 1.52 10.23
CA LEU A 51 -11.16 1.35 11.30
C LEU A 51 -11.52 2.13 12.55
N GLU A 52 -11.96 3.37 12.41
CA GLU A 52 -12.32 4.24 13.53
C GLU A 52 -13.42 3.61 14.41
N GLU A 53 -14.47 3.07 13.80
CA GLU A 53 -15.56 2.40 14.50
C GLU A 53 -15.08 1.17 15.26
N LEU A 54 -14.23 0.35 14.62
CA LEU A 54 -13.64 -0.83 15.24
C LEU A 54 -12.73 -0.49 16.42
N VAL A 55 -11.90 0.54 16.29
CA VAL A 55 -11.00 1.02 17.36
C VAL A 55 -11.86 1.49 18.55
N LYS A 56 -12.81 2.40 18.34
CA LYS A 56 -13.70 2.92 19.40
C LYS A 56 -14.43 1.79 20.13
N ARG A 57 -14.95 0.82 19.38
CA ARG A 57 -15.66 -0.33 19.95
C ARG A 57 -14.75 -1.18 20.84
N ASN A 58 -13.55 -1.51 20.38
CA ASN A 58 -12.64 -2.38 21.13
C ASN A 58 -11.96 -1.68 22.31
N VAL A 59 -11.73 -0.38 22.23
CA VAL A 59 -11.35 0.44 23.38
C VAL A 59 -12.47 0.44 24.43
N GLY A 60 -13.72 0.67 24.01
CA GLY A 60 -14.88 0.62 24.89
C GLY A 60 -15.10 -0.74 25.58
N TYR A 61 -14.71 -1.84 24.93
CA TYR A 61 -14.75 -3.19 25.53
C TYR A 61 -13.53 -3.51 26.40
N GLY A 62 -12.55 -2.61 26.51
CA GLY A 62 -11.32 -2.83 27.27
C GLY A 62 -10.41 -3.91 26.69
N ARG A 63 -10.49 -4.16 25.38
CA ARG A 63 -9.64 -5.14 24.66
C ARG A 63 -8.54 -4.52 23.83
N LEU A 64 -8.61 -3.23 23.55
CA LEU A 64 -7.61 -2.49 22.77
C LEU A 64 -7.10 -1.31 23.59
N HIS A 65 -5.78 -1.27 23.78
CA HIS A 65 -5.08 -0.26 24.57
C HIS A 65 -3.96 0.37 23.77
N PHE A 66 -3.57 1.60 24.16
CA PHE A 66 -2.49 2.34 23.50
C PHE A 66 -1.52 2.85 24.55
N THR A 67 -0.21 2.79 24.27
CA THR A 67 0.83 3.30 25.14
C THR A 67 2.11 3.62 24.38
N THR A 68 2.98 4.43 24.96
CA THR A 68 4.36 4.61 24.46
C THR A 68 5.37 3.70 25.16
N ASP A 69 4.93 2.98 26.21
CA ASP A 69 5.80 2.16 27.05
C ASP A 69 5.66 0.66 26.75
N LEU A 70 6.57 0.14 25.92
CA LEU A 70 6.65 -1.28 25.64
C LEU A 70 7.00 -2.11 26.88
N ILE A 71 7.82 -1.54 27.79
CA ILE A 71 8.36 -2.30 28.92
C ILE A 71 7.24 -2.72 29.87
N SER A 72 6.30 -1.81 30.17
CA SER A 72 5.17 -2.10 31.05
C SER A 72 4.24 -3.20 30.52
N VAL A 73 4.29 -3.47 29.22
CA VAL A 73 3.41 -4.45 28.55
C VAL A 73 4.03 -5.85 28.50
N LEU A 74 5.39 -5.94 28.50
CA LEU A 74 6.10 -7.21 28.26
C LEU A 74 5.86 -8.28 29.32
N ASP A 75 5.55 -7.89 30.56
CA ASP A 75 5.35 -8.86 31.66
C ASP A 75 4.09 -9.74 31.43
N ASP A 76 3.10 -9.24 30.74
CA ASP A 76 1.80 -9.91 30.59
C ASP A 76 1.58 -10.56 29.22
N VAL A 77 2.33 -10.16 28.19
CA VAL A 77 2.10 -10.63 26.81
C VAL A 77 2.74 -11.99 26.51
N GLU A 78 2.10 -12.73 25.61
CA GLU A 78 2.58 -14.00 25.06
C GLU A 78 3.27 -13.79 23.70
N VAL A 79 2.84 -12.79 22.94
CA VAL A 79 3.32 -12.46 21.60
C VAL A 79 3.51 -10.96 21.46
N VAL A 80 4.67 -10.57 20.94
CA VAL A 80 4.97 -9.19 20.54
C VAL A 80 5.14 -9.14 19.03
N PHE A 81 4.32 -8.36 18.35
CA PHE A 81 4.50 -8.08 16.92
C PHE A 81 5.31 -6.80 16.72
N SER A 82 6.36 -6.89 15.94
CA SER A 82 7.07 -5.73 15.41
C SER A 82 6.44 -5.34 14.06
N ALA A 83 5.67 -4.25 14.06
CA ALA A 83 5.01 -3.67 12.89
C ALA A 83 5.53 -2.25 12.61
N VAL A 84 6.80 -2.01 12.93
CA VAL A 84 7.47 -0.72 12.74
C VAL A 84 7.82 -0.46 11.28
N GLY A 85 8.02 0.81 10.92
CA GLY A 85 8.41 1.18 9.56
C GLY A 85 9.77 0.60 9.16
N THR A 86 9.88 0.22 7.90
CA THR A 86 11.12 -0.18 7.22
C THR A 86 11.30 0.71 5.99
N PRO A 87 11.65 2.01 6.18
CA PRO A 87 11.83 2.92 5.07
C PRO A 87 12.99 2.44 4.17
N PRO A 88 12.99 2.81 2.89
CA PRO A 88 14.14 2.56 2.05
C PRO A 88 15.34 3.41 2.53
N ASP A 89 16.53 2.82 2.53
CA ASP A 89 17.79 3.55 2.68
C ASP A 89 18.22 4.18 1.35
N GLU A 90 19.27 5.00 1.35
CA GLU A 90 19.76 5.70 0.16
C GLU A 90 20.15 4.75 -0.99
N ASP A 91 20.62 3.55 -0.66
CA ASP A 91 21.00 2.51 -1.62
C ASP A 91 19.83 1.62 -2.11
N GLY A 92 18.59 1.89 -1.62
CA GLY A 92 17.39 1.11 -1.93
C GLY A 92 17.17 -0.11 -1.03
N SER A 93 18.07 -0.41 -0.09
CA SER A 93 17.87 -1.40 0.95
C SER A 93 16.79 -0.98 1.95
N ALA A 94 16.33 -1.90 2.80
CA ALA A 94 15.40 -1.55 3.88
C ALA A 94 16.18 -1.19 5.16
N ASP A 95 15.92 0.00 5.72
CA ASP A 95 16.47 0.40 7.01
C ASP A 95 15.85 -0.43 8.15
N LEU A 96 16.67 -1.24 8.80
CA LEU A 96 16.27 -2.14 9.88
C LEU A 96 16.42 -1.57 11.28
N LYS A 97 16.84 -0.29 11.41
CA LYS A 97 17.14 0.30 12.73
C LYS A 97 15.99 0.19 13.72
N TYR A 98 14.75 0.42 13.27
CA TYR A 98 13.57 0.33 14.11
C TYR A 98 13.24 -1.12 14.52
N VAL A 99 13.38 -2.06 13.60
CA VAL A 99 13.16 -3.50 13.85
C VAL A 99 14.17 -3.99 14.90
N LEU A 100 15.44 -3.63 14.74
CA LEU A 100 16.50 -4.01 15.69
C LEU A 100 16.38 -3.29 17.03
N ALA A 101 15.87 -2.04 17.05
CA ALA A 101 15.58 -1.34 18.30
C ALA A 101 14.49 -2.06 19.12
N VAL A 102 13.42 -2.51 18.47
CA VAL A 102 12.38 -3.35 19.11
C VAL A 102 12.98 -4.64 19.65
N ALA A 103 13.82 -5.33 18.87
CA ALA A 103 14.49 -6.56 19.28
C ALA A 103 15.37 -6.37 20.53
N ARG A 104 16.14 -5.28 20.58
CA ARG A 104 16.96 -4.94 21.77
C ARG A 104 16.10 -4.64 22.98
N GLN A 105 15.06 -3.77 22.86
CA GLN A 105 14.16 -3.48 23.97
C GLN A 105 13.48 -4.74 24.49
N PHE A 106 13.07 -5.63 23.59
CA PHE A 106 12.52 -6.94 23.94
C PHE A 106 13.53 -7.75 24.73
N GLY A 107 14.75 -7.96 24.24
CA GLY A 107 15.81 -8.70 24.95
C GLY A 107 16.21 -8.09 26.30
N GLN A 108 16.21 -6.78 26.41
CA GLN A 108 16.50 -6.05 27.66
C GLN A 108 15.47 -6.29 28.75
N ASN A 109 14.22 -6.61 28.40
CA ASN A 109 13.12 -6.51 29.36
C ASN A 109 12.28 -7.78 29.53
N ILE A 110 12.34 -8.77 28.63
CA ILE A 110 11.59 -10.02 28.83
C ILE A 110 11.98 -10.75 30.11
N LYS A 111 10.99 -11.36 30.79
CA LYS A 111 11.15 -12.11 32.05
C LYS A 111 10.63 -13.54 31.95
N LYS A 112 9.87 -13.85 30.92
CA LYS A 112 9.28 -15.17 30.64
C LYS A 112 9.37 -15.49 29.15
N TYR A 113 9.05 -16.72 28.79
CA TYR A 113 8.93 -17.10 27.40
C TYR A 113 7.93 -16.19 26.67
N THR A 114 8.38 -15.55 25.62
CA THR A 114 7.60 -14.65 24.76
C THR A 114 8.10 -14.80 23.33
N ILE A 115 7.22 -14.67 22.36
CA ILE A 115 7.56 -14.72 20.95
C ILE A 115 7.65 -13.32 20.39
N LEU A 116 8.77 -12.97 19.73
CA LEU A 116 8.86 -11.75 18.92
C LEU A 116 8.59 -12.08 17.45
N VAL A 117 7.53 -11.52 16.91
CA VAL A 117 7.06 -11.75 15.53
C VAL A 117 7.33 -10.50 14.67
N THR A 118 8.11 -10.63 13.63
CA THR A 118 8.30 -9.57 12.64
C THR A 118 7.12 -9.59 11.67
N LYS A 119 6.30 -8.54 11.71
CA LYS A 119 5.17 -8.35 10.78
C LYS A 119 5.51 -7.36 9.66
N SER A 120 6.44 -6.45 9.90
CA SER A 120 7.00 -5.55 8.89
C SER A 120 7.60 -6.34 7.71
N THR A 121 7.52 -5.77 6.51
CA THR A 121 8.23 -6.32 5.34
C THR A 121 9.71 -6.04 5.48
N VAL A 122 10.49 -7.10 5.60
CA VAL A 122 11.95 -7.06 5.87
C VAL A 122 12.72 -7.95 4.91
N PRO A 123 13.97 -7.62 4.56
CA PRO A 123 14.84 -8.47 3.75
C PRO A 123 15.05 -9.85 4.36
N VAL A 124 15.28 -10.85 3.49
CA VAL A 124 15.59 -12.21 3.91
C VAL A 124 16.84 -12.22 4.79
N GLY A 125 16.76 -12.94 5.91
CA GLY A 125 17.82 -13.00 6.93
C GLY A 125 17.68 -11.98 8.06
N THR A 126 16.67 -11.12 8.05
CA THR A 126 16.40 -10.16 9.12
C THR A 126 16.13 -10.86 10.45
N ALA A 127 15.39 -11.97 10.45
CA ALA A 127 15.10 -12.70 11.68
C ALA A 127 16.37 -13.22 12.38
N LYS A 128 17.44 -13.57 11.65
CA LYS A 128 18.73 -13.91 12.25
C LYS A 128 19.35 -12.71 13.00
N LYS A 129 19.27 -11.53 12.42
CA LYS A 129 19.74 -10.28 13.05
C LYS A 129 18.92 -9.95 14.30
N VAL A 130 17.60 -10.11 14.23
CA VAL A 130 16.67 -9.94 15.36
C VAL A 130 17.01 -10.92 16.49
N LYS A 131 17.15 -12.22 16.19
CA LYS A 131 17.51 -13.26 17.17
C LYS A 131 18.86 -12.95 17.85
N ALA A 132 19.86 -12.54 17.05
CA ALA A 132 21.18 -12.17 17.58
C ALA A 132 21.11 -10.94 18.51
N ALA A 133 20.34 -9.91 18.14
CA ALA A 133 20.16 -8.71 18.95
C ALA A 133 19.49 -9.04 20.32
N ILE A 134 18.47 -9.91 20.33
CA ILE A 134 17.83 -10.37 21.57
C ILE A 134 18.82 -11.14 22.44
N GLN A 135 19.53 -12.10 21.83
CA GLN A 135 20.50 -12.94 22.57
C GLN A 135 21.64 -12.12 23.18
N GLU A 136 22.11 -11.09 22.47
CA GLU A 136 23.12 -10.14 22.97
C GLU A 136 22.63 -9.44 24.24
N GLU A 137 21.40 -8.95 24.26
CA GLU A 137 20.85 -8.24 25.41
C GLU A 137 20.59 -9.20 26.61
N LEU A 138 20.11 -10.42 26.35
CA LEU A 138 19.98 -11.43 27.41
C LEU A 138 21.34 -11.80 28.02
N SER A 139 22.36 -11.93 27.18
CA SER A 139 23.75 -12.21 27.64
C SER A 139 24.30 -11.07 28.49
N LYS A 140 24.06 -9.81 28.13
CA LYS A 140 24.44 -8.62 28.93
C LYS A 140 23.78 -8.63 30.32
N ARG A 141 22.54 -9.13 30.41
CA ARG A 141 21.79 -9.25 31.64
C ARG A 141 22.21 -10.46 32.48
N GLY A 142 22.99 -11.38 31.91
CA GLY A 142 23.37 -12.64 32.58
C GLY A 142 22.20 -13.59 32.84
N VAL A 143 21.17 -13.59 31.98
CA VAL A 143 19.96 -14.40 32.13
C VAL A 143 19.78 -15.33 30.91
N ASP A 144 19.18 -16.49 31.15
CA ASP A 144 18.82 -17.45 30.13
C ASP A 144 17.28 -17.61 30.08
N ILE A 145 16.64 -16.67 29.39
CA ILE A 145 15.18 -16.65 29.22
C ILE A 145 14.86 -17.21 27.84
N PRO A 146 14.05 -18.26 27.73
CA PRO A 146 13.68 -18.82 26.44
C PRO A 146 12.80 -17.83 25.66
N PHE A 147 13.04 -17.71 24.37
CA PHE A 147 12.24 -16.93 23.44
C PHE A 147 12.25 -17.57 22.05
N ASP A 148 11.27 -17.23 21.25
CA ASP A 148 11.26 -17.55 19.83
C ASP A 148 11.15 -16.30 18.97
N VAL A 149 11.64 -16.39 17.73
CA VAL A 149 11.47 -15.40 16.70
C VAL A 149 10.64 -16.00 15.58
N ALA A 150 9.68 -15.27 15.07
CA ALA A 150 8.90 -15.66 13.92
C ALA A 150 8.78 -14.51 12.90
N SER A 151 8.54 -14.85 11.64
CA SER A 151 8.17 -13.91 10.58
C SER A 151 6.72 -14.15 10.20
N ASN A 152 5.89 -13.10 10.24
CA ASN A 152 4.50 -13.18 9.85
C ASN A 152 4.17 -12.04 8.90
N PRO A 153 4.60 -12.11 7.64
CA PRO A 153 4.35 -11.06 6.68
C PRO A 153 2.85 -10.83 6.48
N GLU A 154 2.48 -9.59 6.24
CA GLU A 154 1.11 -9.19 5.97
C GLU A 154 0.85 -9.11 4.45
N PHE A 155 -0.41 -9.27 4.05
CA PHE A 155 -0.86 -9.13 2.67
C PHE A 155 -2.08 -8.21 2.57
N LEU A 156 -2.11 -7.20 3.43
CA LEU A 156 -3.20 -6.25 3.53
C LEU A 156 -3.17 -5.27 2.35
N LYS A 157 -4.35 -4.89 1.90
CA LYS A 157 -4.52 -3.83 0.90
C LYS A 157 -5.09 -2.59 1.59
N GLU A 158 -4.38 -1.47 1.54
CA GLU A 158 -4.92 -0.19 1.99
C GLU A 158 -6.30 0.05 1.39
N GLY A 159 -7.26 0.54 2.19
CA GLY A 159 -8.66 0.69 1.80
C GLY A 159 -9.52 -0.59 1.89
N ALA A 160 -8.91 -1.75 2.15
CA ALA A 160 -9.60 -3.02 2.36
C ALA A 160 -8.90 -3.91 3.39
N ALA A 161 -8.03 -3.34 4.22
CA ALA A 161 -7.15 -4.09 5.11
C ALA A 161 -7.89 -4.81 6.22
N ILE A 162 -8.96 -4.21 6.77
CA ILE A 162 -9.81 -4.86 7.76
C ILE A 162 -10.40 -6.14 7.17
N LYS A 163 -10.98 -6.05 5.96
CA LYS A 163 -11.56 -7.22 5.28
C LYS A 163 -10.50 -8.29 5.00
N ASP A 164 -9.33 -7.89 4.51
CA ASP A 164 -8.24 -8.82 4.21
C ASP A 164 -7.69 -9.48 5.47
N PHE A 165 -7.69 -8.78 6.61
CA PHE A 165 -7.26 -9.36 7.88
C PHE A 165 -8.30 -10.28 8.49
N MET A 166 -9.59 -9.88 8.46
CA MET A 166 -10.69 -10.64 9.03
C MET A 166 -11.04 -11.90 8.22
N SER A 167 -10.76 -11.89 6.92
CA SER A 167 -11.02 -13.01 5.99
C SER A 167 -9.83 -13.18 5.04
N PRO A 168 -8.66 -13.61 5.54
CA PRO A 168 -7.44 -13.71 4.75
C PRO A 168 -7.51 -14.88 3.76
N ASP A 169 -6.99 -14.70 2.55
CA ASP A 169 -6.75 -15.82 1.61
C ASP A 169 -5.79 -16.86 2.22
N ARG A 170 -4.83 -16.43 3.01
CA ARG A 170 -3.86 -17.24 3.78
C ARG A 170 -3.18 -16.39 4.84
N VAL A 171 -2.68 -17.08 5.87
CA VAL A 171 -1.74 -16.53 6.85
C VAL A 171 -0.42 -17.27 6.68
N VAL A 172 0.69 -16.54 6.50
CA VAL A 172 2.04 -17.13 6.38
C VAL A 172 2.80 -16.88 7.68
N VAL A 173 3.37 -17.91 8.24
CA VAL A 173 4.22 -17.83 9.46
C VAL A 173 5.50 -18.62 9.23
N GLY A 174 6.62 -17.90 9.26
CA GLY A 174 7.94 -18.50 9.29
C GLY A 174 8.40 -18.69 10.74
N THR A 175 8.71 -19.93 11.12
CA THR A 175 9.26 -20.24 12.45
C THR A 175 10.02 -21.56 12.45
N GLU A 176 10.97 -21.71 13.37
CA GLU A 176 11.71 -22.94 13.60
C GLU A 176 11.20 -23.71 14.84
N SER A 177 10.19 -23.16 15.54
CA SER A 177 9.73 -23.63 16.85
C SER A 177 8.31 -24.18 16.79
N LYS A 178 8.12 -25.43 17.20
CA LYS A 178 6.77 -26.02 17.36
C LYS A 178 5.91 -25.28 18.37
N ARG A 179 6.52 -24.79 19.44
CA ARG A 179 5.83 -23.99 20.45
C ARG A 179 5.31 -22.68 19.85
N ALA A 180 6.11 -22.01 19.00
CA ALA A 180 5.66 -20.82 18.29
C ALA A 180 4.55 -21.14 17.28
N GLU A 181 4.61 -22.28 16.55
CA GLU A 181 3.52 -22.72 15.67
C GLU A 181 2.20 -22.88 16.43
N GLU A 182 2.22 -23.51 17.62
CA GLU A 182 1.03 -23.70 18.45
C GLU A 182 0.42 -22.37 18.92
N VAL A 183 1.26 -21.43 19.38
CA VAL A 183 0.81 -20.12 19.84
C VAL A 183 0.22 -19.30 18.69
N MET A 184 0.90 -19.29 17.54
CA MET A 184 0.43 -18.57 16.34
C MET A 184 -0.85 -19.21 15.78
N THR A 185 -0.98 -20.53 15.79
CA THR A 185 -2.21 -21.22 15.41
C THR A 185 -3.37 -20.79 16.30
N LYS A 186 -3.18 -20.78 17.62
CA LYS A 186 -4.20 -20.35 18.59
C LYS A 186 -4.63 -18.90 18.36
N LEU A 187 -3.68 -18.00 18.08
CA LEU A 187 -3.95 -16.59 17.81
C LEU A 187 -4.78 -16.37 16.55
N TYR A 188 -4.46 -17.12 15.47
CA TYR A 188 -5.15 -16.98 14.19
C TYR A 188 -6.40 -17.87 14.06
N GLN A 189 -6.62 -18.81 14.98
CA GLN A 189 -7.77 -19.73 14.93
C GLN A 189 -9.13 -19.05 14.72
N PRO A 190 -9.46 -17.91 15.36
CA PRO A 190 -10.74 -17.24 15.15
C PRO A 190 -10.97 -16.79 13.71
N PHE A 191 -9.93 -16.55 12.94
CA PHE A 191 -9.98 -16.10 11.55
C PHE A 191 -10.12 -17.26 10.54
N LEU A 192 -9.98 -18.52 11.01
CA LEU A 192 -9.89 -19.71 10.15
C LEU A 192 -11.24 -20.41 9.93
N LEU A 193 -12.34 -19.85 10.39
CA LEU A 193 -13.68 -20.46 10.36
C LEU A 193 -14.21 -20.81 8.97
N GLN A 194 -13.57 -20.32 7.89
CA GLN A 194 -13.97 -20.54 6.50
C GLN A 194 -12.91 -21.30 5.68
N ASN A 195 -12.23 -22.29 6.27
CA ASN A 195 -11.17 -23.07 5.62
C ASN A 195 -9.86 -22.32 5.30
N PHE A 196 -9.60 -21.21 5.91
CA PHE A 196 -8.29 -20.55 5.78
C PHE A 196 -7.22 -21.37 6.51
N ARG A 197 -6.01 -21.36 5.97
CA ARG A 197 -4.89 -22.09 6.54
C ARG A 197 -3.79 -21.13 7.00
N VAL A 198 -3.22 -21.43 8.16
CA VAL A 198 -1.89 -20.94 8.48
C VAL A 198 -0.90 -21.81 7.74
N ILE A 199 -0.09 -21.21 6.90
CA ILE A 199 0.98 -21.89 6.16
C ILE A 199 2.26 -21.66 6.96
N PHE A 200 2.72 -22.73 7.61
CA PHE A 200 4.00 -22.71 8.30
C PHE A 200 5.13 -23.08 7.36
N MET A 201 6.24 -22.36 7.48
CA MET A 201 7.45 -22.58 6.69
C MET A 201 8.68 -22.09 7.47
N ASP A 202 9.88 -22.31 6.93
CA ASP A 202 11.10 -21.69 7.46
C ASP A 202 11.04 -20.15 7.35
N ILE A 203 11.78 -19.47 8.21
CA ILE A 203 11.72 -18.02 8.30
C ILE A 203 12.19 -17.32 7.00
N PRO A 204 13.32 -17.72 6.38
CA PRO A 204 13.75 -17.12 5.11
C PRO A 204 12.70 -17.22 4.00
N SER A 205 12.01 -18.36 3.90
CA SER A 205 10.93 -18.56 2.92
C SER A 205 9.73 -17.65 3.20
N ALA A 206 9.37 -17.44 4.47
CA ALA A 206 8.29 -16.51 4.84
C ALA A 206 8.64 -15.05 4.50
N GLU A 207 9.87 -14.61 4.81
CA GLU A 207 10.38 -13.29 4.45
C GLU A 207 10.37 -13.11 2.91
N MET A 208 10.87 -14.09 2.14
CA MET A 208 10.87 -14.05 0.68
C MET A 208 9.47 -14.07 0.09
N THR A 209 8.52 -14.79 0.67
CA THR A 209 7.14 -14.93 0.16
C THR A 209 6.46 -13.57 0.02
N LYS A 210 6.69 -12.63 0.95
CA LYS A 210 6.13 -11.28 0.86
C LYS A 210 6.67 -10.51 -0.35
N TYR A 211 7.98 -10.51 -0.54
CA TYR A 211 8.60 -9.84 -1.67
C TYR A 211 8.19 -10.47 -3.01
N ALA A 212 8.21 -11.79 -3.10
CA ALA A 212 7.81 -12.51 -4.30
C ALA A 212 6.35 -12.25 -4.67
N ALA A 213 5.44 -12.21 -3.68
CA ALA A 213 4.03 -11.90 -3.91
C ALA A 213 3.85 -10.47 -4.46
N ASN A 214 4.46 -9.46 -3.84
CA ASN A 214 4.35 -8.08 -4.28
C ASN A 214 5.02 -7.86 -5.64
N ALA A 215 6.19 -8.46 -5.89
CA ALA A 215 6.87 -8.41 -7.17
C ALA A 215 6.04 -9.07 -8.29
N MET A 216 5.38 -10.21 -8.03
CA MET A 216 4.49 -10.84 -8.99
C MET A 216 3.30 -9.95 -9.35
N LEU A 217 2.67 -9.30 -8.36
CA LEU A 217 1.56 -8.39 -8.61
C LEU A 217 2.01 -7.15 -9.41
N ALA A 218 3.15 -6.57 -9.06
CA ALA A 218 3.75 -5.47 -9.82
C ALA A 218 4.09 -5.89 -11.25
N THR A 219 4.63 -7.10 -11.45
CA THR A 219 4.93 -7.67 -12.77
C THR A 219 3.66 -7.75 -13.63
N ARG A 220 2.55 -8.23 -13.09
CA ARG A 220 1.29 -8.32 -13.84
C ARG A 220 0.79 -6.94 -14.29
N ILE A 221 0.92 -5.91 -13.45
CA ILE A 221 0.53 -4.54 -13.81
C ILE A 221 1.45 -4.00 -14.90
N SER A 222 2.77 -4.07 -14.72
CA SER A 222 3.74 -3.58 -15.71
C SER A 222 3.63 -4.34 -17.03
N PHE A 223 3.45 -5.67 -16.99
CA PHE A 223 3.21 -6.48 -18.19
C PHE A 223 1.99 -5.98 -18.98
N MET A 224 0.85 -5.76 -18.30
CA MET A 224 -0.35 -5.26 -18.98
C MET A 224 -0.21 -3.84 -19.48
N ASN A 225 0.55 -2.98 -18.79
CA ASN A 225 0.86 -1.64 -19.27
C ASN A 225 1.75 -1.67 -20.53
N ASP A 226 2.74 -2.55 -20.57
CA ASP A 226 3.59 -2.72 -21.75
C ASP A 226 2.81 -3.27 -22.97
N ILE A 227 1.95 -4.26 -22.74
CA ILE A 227 1.01 -4.77 -23.75
C ILE A 227 0.04 -3.67 -24.20
N ALA A 228 -0.49 -2.84 -23.29
CA ALA A 228 -1.39 -1.75 -23.65
C ALA A 228 -0.73 -0.74 -24.59
N ASN A 229 0.51 -0.35 -24.28
CA ASN A 229 1.27 0.57 -25.13
C ASN A 229 1.51 -0.03 -26.54
N LEU A 230 1.79 -1.32 -26.64
CA LEU A 230 1.93 -2.00 -27.93
C LEU A 230 0.56 -2.09 -28.67
N CYS A 231 -0.53 -2.36 -27.96
CA CYS A 231 -1.87 -2.41 -28.56
C CYS A 231 -2.21 -1.11 -29.32
N GLU A 232 -1.86 0.05 -28.76
CA GLU A 232 -2.09 1.34 -29.41
C GLU A 232 -1.34 1.47 -30.73
N LEU A 233 -0.14 0.92 -30.84
CA LEU A 233 0.70 0.99 -32.05
C LEU A 233 0.20 0.05 -33.15
N VAL A 234 -0.28 -1.14 -32.76
CA VAL A 234 -0.71 -2.17 -33.73
C VAL A 234 -2.21 -2.18 -34.00
N GLY A 235 -2.98 -1.27 -33.37
CA GLY A 235 -4.43 -1.18 -33.54
C GLY A 235 -5.22 -2.27 -32.81
N ALA A 236 -4.65 -2.91 -31.79
CA ALA A 236 -5.36 -3.83 -30.90
C ALA A 236 -6.04 -3.07 -29.75
N ASN A 237 -6.96 -3.75 -29.04
CA ASN A 237 -7.64 -3.22 -27.87
C ASN A 237 -7.22 -4.00 -26.63
N VAL A 238 -6.59 -3.33 -25.65
CA VAL A 238 -6.07 -3.99 -24.43
C VAL A 238 -7.17 -4.64 -23.60
N HIS A 239 -8.41 -4.12 -23.62
CA HIS A 239 -9.53 -4.73 -22.89
C HIS A 239 -9.87 -6.13 -23.44
N ASN A 240 -9.87 -6.27 -24.77
CA ASN A 240 -10.09 -7.57 -25.41
C ASN A 240 -8.94 -8.53 -25.13
N VAL A 241 -7.70 -8.04 -25.21
CA VAL A 241 -6.51 -8.83 -24.86
C VAL A 241 -6.58 -9.28 -23.40
N ARG A 242 -6.86 -8.36 -22.47
CA ARG A 242 -7.04 -8.68 -21.05
C ARG A 242 -8.12 -9.73 -20.82
N HIS A 243 -9.27 -9.59 -21.49
CA HIS A 243 -10.35 -10.55 -21.38
C HIS A 243 -9.91 -11.92 -21.89
N GLY A 244 -9.30 -11.96 -23.09
CA GLY A 244 -8.83 -13.19 -23.71
C GLY A 244 -7.85 -13.96 -22.82
N ILE A 245 -6.79 -13.31 -22.34
CA ILE A 245 -5.78 -13.98 -21.49
C ILE A 245 -6.31 -14.25 -20.06
N GLY A 246 -7.18 -13.38 -19.54
CA GLY A 246 -7.69 -13.50 -18.17
C GLY A 246 -8.70 -14.63 -17.96
N THR A 247 -9.29 -15.16 -19.02
CA THR A 247 -10.17 -16.34 -18.99
C THR A 247 -9.41 -17.67 -18.91
N ASP A 248 -8.11 -17.67 -19.22
CA ASP A 248 -7.26 -18.83 -18.98
C ASP A 248 -7.04 -19.00 -17.47
N THR A 249 -7.46 -20.15 -16.92
CA THR A 249 -7.36 -20.44 -15.47
C THR A 249 -5.93 -20.45 -14.94
N ARG A 250 -4.93 -20.69 -15.81
CA ARG A 250 -3.51 -20.64 -15.45
C ARG A 250 -3.02 -19.21 -15.22
N ILE A 251 -3.71 -18.22 -15.82
CA ILE A 251 -3.39 -16.80 -15.72
C ILE A 251 -4.34 -16.11 -14.72
N GLY A 252 -5.65 -16.23 -14.90
CA GLY A 252 -6.68 -15.59 -14.11
C GLY A 252 -6.75 -14.06 -14.33
N ALA A 253 -7.90 -13.47 -14.06
CA ALA A 253 -8.22 -12.09 -14.45
C ALA A 253 -7.69 -10.99 -13.49
N LYS A 254 -7.24 -11.36 -12.30
CA LYS A 254 -6.82 -10.37 -11.27
C LYS A 254 -5.49 -9.72 -11.63
N PHE A 255 -5.35 -8.42 -11.37
CA PHE A 255 -4.15 -7.60 -11.62
C PHE A 255 -3.73 -7.49 -13.09
N LEU A 256 -4.66 -7.68 -14.03
CA LEU A 256 -4.45 -7.51 -15.47
C LEU A 256 -5.06 -6.19 -15.98
N TYR A 257 -5.08 -5.14 -15.19
CA TYR A 257 -5.64 -3.85 -15.60
C TYR A 257 -4.52 -2.89 -16.00
N ALA A 258 -4.56 -2.45 -17.27
CA ALA A 258 -3.69 -1.37 -17.73
C ALA A 258 -4.16 -0.02 -17.16
N GLY A 259 -3.20 0.85 -16.85
CA GLY A 259 -3.45 2.16 -16.27
C GLY A 259 -2.19 3.04 -16.29
N CYS A 260 -2.19 4.10 -15.51
CA CYS A 260 -1.09 5.06 -15.44
C CYS A 260 0.10 4.62 -14.56
N GLY A 261 0.23 3.32 -14.28
CA GLY A 261 1.27 2.78 -13.42
C GLY A 261 0.81 2.57 -11.97
N TYR A 262 1.65 1.87 -11.21
CA TYR A 262 1.42 1.66 -9.77
C TYR A 262 2.25 2.62 -8.92
N GLY A 263 1.74 2.92 -7.72
CA GLY A 263 2.40 3.67 -6.66
C GLY A 263 2.13 3.02 -5.31
N GLY A 264 2.05 3.84 -4.28
CA GLY A 264 1.84 3.42 -2.90
C GLY A 264 3.11 3.05 -2.17
N SER A 265 2.96 2.69 -0.90
CA SER A 265 4.08 2.40 0.00
C SER A 265 4.73 1.04 -0.20
N CYS A 266 4.04 0.11 -0.87
CA CYS A 266 4.46 -1.30 -0.89
C CYS A 266 5.18 -1.66 -2.18
N PHE A 267 4.50 -1.63 -3.35
CA PHE A 267 5.08 -2.16 -4.58
C PHE A 267 6.41 -1.50 -4.98
N PRO A 268 6.53 -0.14 -5.03
CA PRO A 268 7.79 0.46 -5.43
C PRO A 268 8.94 0.11 -4.47
N LYS A 269 8.68 0.16 -3.17
CA LYS A 269 9.68 -0.15 -2.14
C LYS A 269 10.11 -1.62 -2.19
N ASP A 270 9.15 -2.54 -2.27
CA ASP A 270 9.42 -3.97 -2.17
C ASP A 270 10.08 -4.52 -3.44
N VAL A 271 9.71 -3.98 -4.62
CA VAL A 271 10.38 -4.29 -5.89
C VAL A 271 11.85 -3.86 -5.83
N LYS A 272 12.13 -2.62 -5.41
CA LYS A 272 13.52 -2.10 -5.26
C LYS A 272 14.32 -2.91 -4.26
N ALA A 273 13.74 -3.19 -3.09
CA ALA A 273 14.42 -3.98 -2.05
C ALA A 273 14.73 -5.43 -2.51
N LEU A 274 13.84 -6.03 -3.32
CA LEU A 274 14.09 -7.36 -3.89
C LEU A 274 15.24 -7.35 -4.91
N VAL A 275 15.28 -6.34 -5.79
CA VAL A 275 16.41 -6.14 -6.74
C VAL A 275 17.71 -5.96 -5.97
N HIS A 276 17.71 -5.10 -4.94
CA HIS A 276 18.88 -4.87 -4.10
C HIS A 276 19.35 -6.16 -3.41
N THR A 277 18.44 -6.94 -2.85
CA THR A 277 18.75 -8.25 -2.27
C THR A 277 19.39 -9.19 -3.28
N GLY A 278 18.93 -9.17 -4.53
CA GLY A 278 19.56 -9.92 -5.62
C GLY A 278 21.03 -9.49 -5.84
N ILE A 279 21.26 -8.19 -5.98
CA ILE A 279 22.59 -7.62 -6.20
C ILE A 279 23.57 -7.96 -5.06
N GLU A 280 23.13 -7.80 -3.79
CA GLU A 280 23.93 -8.17 -2.60
C GLU A 280 24.35 -9.65 -2.60
N ASN A 281 23.55 -10.52 -3.21
CA ASN A 281 23.82 -11.95 -3.32
C ASN A 281 24.41 -12.36 -4.68
N GLY A 282 24.86 -11.40 -5.49
CA GLY A 282 25.50 -11.65 -6.77
C GLY A 282 24.54 -12.13 -7.88
N TYR A 283 23.24 -11.84 -7.75
CA TYR A 283 22.20 -12.24 -8.70
C TYR A 283 21.45 -11.05 -9.27
N HIS A 284 21.43 -10.90 -10.59
CA HIS A 284 20.65 -9.89 -11.30
C HIS A 284 19.21 -10.35 -11.53
N MET A 285 18.27 -9.60 -11.02
CA MET A 285 16.84 -9.88 -11.17
C MET A 285 16.25 -9.20 -12.41
N GLU A 286 16.68 -9.63 -13.59
CA GLU A 286 16.38 -9.00 -14.90
C GLU A 286 14.88 -8.71 -15.10
N VAL A 287 13.99 -9.65 -14.75
CA VAL A 287 12.54 -9.48 -14.89
C VAL A 287 12.03 -8.36 -13.98
N ILE A 288 12.47 -8.32 -12.74
CA ILE A 288 11.99 -7.34 -11.75
C ILE A 288 12.55 -5.94 -12.04
N GLU A 289 13.78 -5.84 -12.50
CA GLU A 289 14.34 -4.58 -12.99
C GLU A 289 13.59 -4.05 -14.22
N ALA A 290 13.18 -4.94 -15.14
CA ALA A 290 12.36 -4.55 -16.28
C ALA A 290 10.96 -4.05 -15.85
N VAL A 291 10.35 -4.68 -14.85
CA VAL A 291 9.06 -4.26 -14.27
C VAL A 291 9.13 -2.84 -13.73
N GLU A 292 10.21 -2.49 -13.02
CA GLU A 292 10.42 -1.15 -12.48
C GLU A 292 10.60 -0.12 -13.60
N ARG A 293 11.47 -0.39 -14.59
CA ARG A 293 11.65 0.49 -15.76
C ARG A 293 10.34 0.74 -16.52
N VAL A 294 9.52 -0.29 -16.70
CA VAL A 294 8.22 -0.15 -17.36
C VAL A 294 7.28 0.74 -16.53
N ASN A 295 7.23 0.55 -15.22
CA ASN A 295 6.39 1.35 -14.34
C ASN A 295 6.80 2.83 -14.31
N ASP A 296 8.10 3.11 -14.25
CA ASP A 296 8.59 4.49 -14.25
C ASP A 296 8.21 5.24 -15.54
N ARG A 297 8.36 4.57 -16.69
CA ARG A 297 7.90 5.12 -17.98
C ARG A 297 6.37 5.33 -17.96
N GLN A 298 5.62 4.39 -17.38
CA GLN A 298 4.16 4.42 -17.38
C GLN A 298 3.57 5.56 -16.55
N LYS A 299 4.22 6.02 -15.50
CA LYS A 299 3.77 7.14 -14.67
C LYS A 299 3.59 8.45 -15.47
N SER A 300 4.25 8.58 -16.62
CA SER A 300 4.12 9.76 -17.51
C SER A 300 3.05 9.62 -18.58
N ILE A 301 2.48 8.45 -18.80
CA ILE A 301 1.68 8.14 -19.99
C ILE A 301 0.45 9.06 -20.17
N VAL A 302 -0.17 9.50 -19.09
CA VAL A 302 -1.33 10.40 -19.14
C VAL A 302 -0.92 11.78 -19.63
N TYR A 303 0.21 12.30 -19.16
CA TYR A 303 0.77 13.54 -19.66
C TYR A 303 1.15 13.44 -21.16
N ASP A 304 1.82 12.37 -21.56
CA ASP A 304 2.22 12.12 -22.94
C ASP A 304 1.01 12.02 -23.88
N LYS A 305 -0.09 11.41 -23.43
CA LYS A 305 -1.36 11.35 -24.16
C LYS A 305 -2.04 12.71 -24.25
N LEU A 306 -2.05 13.49 -23.17
CA LEU A 306 -2.60 14.82 -23.16
C LEU A 306 -1.90 15.72 -24.19
N THR A 307 -0.57 15.76 -24.17
CA THR A 307 0.21 16.60 -25.09
C THR A 307 0.08 16.16 -26.55
N ARG A 308 -0.09 14.87 -26.83
CA ARG A 308 -0.43 14.39 -28.18
C ARG A 308 -1.83 14.80 -28.62
N LEU A 309 -2.79 14.85 -27.69
CA LEU A 309 -4.18 15.12 -28.00
C LEU A 309 -4.46 16.61 -28.20
N MET A 310 -3.89 17.47 -27.34
CA MET A 310 -4.17 18.92 -27.35
C MET A 310 -2.99 19.81 -27.78
N GLY A 311 -1.79 19.27 -27.87
CA GLY A 311 -0.59 20.04 -28.18
C GLY A 311 0.01 20.74 -26.94
N ASP A 312 0.30 22.05 -27.06
CA ASP A 312 0.90 22.85 -25.99
C ASP A 312 -0.08 23.06 -24.83
N VAL A 313 0.42 22.80 -23.62
CA VAL A 313 -0.34 22.95 -22.37
C VAL A 313 -0.06 24.28 -21.66
N LYS A 314 0.84 25.11 -22.16
CA LYS A 314 1.24 26.36 -21.54
C LYS A 314 0.04 27.32 -21.43
N GLY A 315 -0.22 27.81 -20.20
CA GLY A 315 -1.34 28.67 -19.89
C GLY A 315 -2.71 28.01 -19.93
N LYS A 316 -2.78 26.70 -20.23
CA LYS A 316 -4.01 25.90 -20.22
C LYS A 316 -4.36 25.45 -18.81
N THR A 317 -5.67 25.39 -18.53
CA THR A 317 -6.19 24.88 -17.26
C THR A 317 -6.48 23.39 -17.39
N ILE A 318 -5.78 22.58 -16.60
CA ILE A 318 -5.90 21.12 -16.62
C ILE A 318 -6.55 20.65 -15.32
N ALA A 319 -7.74 20.09 -15.42
CA ALA A 319 -8.45 19.45 -14.33
C ALA A 319 -7.95 18.01 -14.13
N MET A 320 -7.63 17.66 -12.90
CA MET A 320 -7.15 16.30 -12.56
C MET A 320 -8.03 15.68 -11.46
N LEU A 321 -8.63 14.54 -11.76
CA LEU A 321 -9.44 13.76 -10.84
C LEU A 321 -8.64 12.56 -10.32
N GLY A 322 -8.48 12.52 -8.99
CA GLY A 322 -7.72 11.49 -8.29
C GLY A 322 -6.25 11.85 -8.10
N LEU A 323 -5.80 11.77 -6.86
CA LEU A 323 -4.44 12.10 -6.42
C LEU A 323 -3.78 10.91 -5.73
N ALA A 324 -4.55 10.15 -4.93
CA ALA A 324 -4.08 8.91 -4.32
C ALA A 324 -3.68 7.88 -5.39
N PHE A 325 -2.76 6.98 -5.07
CA PHE A 325 -2.30 5.97 -6.02
C PHE A 325 -3.38 4.95 -6.43
N LYS A 326 -4.42 4.82 -5.62
CA LYS A 326 -5.64 4.01 -5.85
C LYS A 326 -6.81 4.53 -5.01
N PRO A 327 -8.08 4.08 -5.26
CA PRO A 327 -9.22 4.42 -4.42
C PRO A 327 -9.11 3.92 -2.97
N ASP A 328 -9.93 4.50 -2.10
CA ASP A 328 -10.14 4.13 -0.69
C ASP A 328 -8.88 4.30 0.21
N THR A 329 -7.96 5.21 -0.17
CA THR A 329 -6.79 5.62 0.63
C THR A 329 -6.43 7.08 0.36
N ASP A 330 -5.69 7.70 1.29
CA ASP A 330 -5.07 9.00 1.12
C ASP A 330 -3.59 8.90 0.68
N ASP A 331 -3.06 7.69 0.50
CA ASP A 331 -1.64 7.47 0.19
C ASP A 331 -1.27 7.97 -1.20
N MET A 332 -0.38 8.95 -1.24
CA MET A 332 0.16 9.56 -2.46
C MET A 332 1.63 9.19 -2.72
N ARG A 333 2.23 8.29 -1.92
CA ARG A 333 3.62 7.88 -2.12
C ARG A 333 3.77 7.24 -3.50
N GLU A 334 4.75 7.70 -4.27
CA GLU A 334 4.99 7.20 -5.64
C GLU A 334 3.76 7.26 -6.57
N ALA A 335 2.74 8.06 -6.25
CA ALA A 335 1.53 8.18 -7.04
C ALA A 335 1.81 8.79 -8.42
N PRO A 336 1.32 8.20 -9.52
CA PRO A 336 1.48 8.75 -10.87
C PRO A 336 0.96 10.18 -11.02
N ALA A 337 -0.05 10.59 -10.24
CA ALA A 337 -0.58 11.93 -10.24
C ALA A 337 0.49 12.99 -9.94
N LEU A 338 1.41 12.72 -9.00
CA LEU A 338 2.51 13.64 -8.67
C LEU A 338 3.46 13.86 -9.86
N VAL A 339 3.75 12.80 -10.61
CA VAL A 339 4.61 12.88 -11.80
C VAL A 339 3.96 13.71 -12.90
N VAL A 340 2.65 13.53 -13.11
CA VAL A 340 1.89 14.28 -14.12
C VAL A 340 1.75 15.74 -13.71
N ILE A 341 1.46 16.05 -12.43
CA ILE A 341 1.40 17.43 -11.90
C ILE A 341 2.74 18.14 -12.12
N ASP A 342 3.86 17.50 -11.74
CA ASP A 342 5.21 18.10 -11.90
C ASP A 342 5.50 18.47 -13.36
N LYS A 343 5.19 17.56 -14.31
CA LYS A 343 5.38 17.82 -15.75
C LYS A 343 4.49 18.96 -16.24
N LEU A 344 3.20 18.96 -15.88
CA LEU A 344 2.27 20.01 -16.28
C LEU A 344 2.70 21.39 -15.78
N LEU A 345 3.11 21.50 -14.51
CA LEU A 345 3.59 22.76 -13.93
C LEU A 345 4.88 23.24 -14.58
N LYS A 346 5.81 22.33 -14.90
CA LYS A 346 7.07 22.66 -15.62
C LYS A 346 6.80 23.24 -17.01
N ASP A 347 5.76 22.76 -17.68
CA ASP A 347 5.36 23.25 -19.00
C ASP A 347 4.44 24.49 -18.92
N GLY A 348 4.20 25.02 -17.73
CA GLY A 348 3.44 26.25 -17.52
C GLY A 348 1.92 26.09 -17.59
N ALA A 349 1.38 24.90 -17.40
CA ALA A 349 -0.05 24.67 -17.23
C ALA A 349 -0.55 25.12 -15.85
N ILE A 350 -1.82 25.47 -15.77
CA ILE A 350 -2.55 25.72 -14.52
C ILE A 350 -3.25 24.42 -14.14
N VAL A 351 -2.91 23.86 -12.99
CA VAL A 351 -3.45 22.55 -12.56
C VAL A 351 -4.49 22.75 -11.48
N ARG A 352 -5.68 22.20 -11.68
CA ARG A 352 -6.77 22.11 -10.69
C ARG A 352 -6.98 20.66 -10.32
N VAL A 353 -7.15 20.36 -9.04
CA VAL A 353 -7.20 18.98 -8.56
C VAL A 353 -8.41 18.73 -7.69
N PHE A 354 -8.92 17.49 -7.76
CA PHE A 354 -9.90 16.98 -6.82
C PHE A 354 -9.63 15.50 -6.53
N ASP A 355 -9.62 15.15 -5.24
CA ASP A 355 -9.60 13.78 -4.74
C ASP A 355 -10.51 13.70 -3.50
N PRO A 356 -11.32 12.65 -3.32
CA PRO A 356 -12.23 12.54 -2.18
C PRO A 356 -11.56 12.56 -0.81
N ILE A 357 -10.32 12.06 -0.72
CA ILE A 357 -9.63 11.81 0.56
C ILE A 357 -8.23 12.44 0.59
N ALA A 358 -7.48 12.39 -0.51
CA ALA A 358 -6.05 12.73 -0.53
C ALA A 358 -5.73 14.23 -0.65
N MET A 359 -6.71 15.13 -0.61
CA MET A 359 -6.49 16.58 -0.79
C MET A 359 -5.52 17.17 0.25
N LEU A 360 -5.70 16.81 1.53
CA LEU A 360 -4.83 17.28 2.62
C LEU A 360 -3.40 16.74 2.49
N GLU A 361 -3.28 15.48 2.12
CA GLU A 361 -1.97 14.85 1.90
C GLU A 361 -1.25 15.46 0.68
N CYS A 362 -1.99 15.77 -0.40
CA CYS A 362 -1.47 16.49 -1.54
C CYS A 362 -0.92 17.87 -1.14
N LYS A 363 -1.73 18.65 -0.42
CA LYS A 363 -1.34 19.96 0.08
C LYS A 363 -0.10 19.90 0.99
N ARG A 364 -0.01 18.89 1.82
CA ARG A 364 1.17 18.64 2.66
C ARG A 364 2.44 18.37 1.83
N ARG A 365 2.32 17.67 0.69
CA ARG A 365 3.45 17.26 -0.17
C ARG A 365 3.93 18.35 -1.10
N ILE A 366 3.01 19.02 -1.78
CA ILE A 366 3.35 19.97 -2.85
C ILE A 366 2.89 21.42 -2.57
N GLY A 367 2.27 21.67 -1.41
CA GLY A 367 1.82 23.02 -1.03
C GLY A 367 0.68 23.54 -1.91
N GLU A 368 0.70 24.84 -2.18
CA GLU A 368 -0.35 25.56 -2.93
C GLU A 368 0.02 25.77 -4.42
N VAL A 369 0.83 24.89 -5.00
CA VAL A 369 1.24 25.01 -6.42
C VAL A 369 0.15 24.60 -7.40
N VAL A 370 -0.94 24.01 -6.90
CA VAL A 370 -2.15 23.64 -7.64
C VAL A 370 -3.38 24.25 -6.99
N THR A 371 -4.48 24.36 -7.72
CA THR A 371 -5.77 24.79 -7.17
C THR A 371 -6.56 23.60 -6.66
N TYR A 372 -6.87 23.57 -5.37
CA TYR A 372 -7.69 22.56 -4.72
C TYR A 372 -9.17 22.90 -4.84
N THR A 373 -10.00 21.98 -5.31
CA THR A 373 -11.42 22.20 -5.57
C THR A 373 -12.28 21.32 -4.66
N GLU A 374 -13.56 21.67 -4.47
CA GLU A 374 -14.43 20.98 -3.52
C GLU A 374 -15.09 19.71 -4.09
N ASN A 375 -15.25 19.67 -5.43
CA ASN A 375 -15.85 18.51 -6.12
C ASN A 375 -15.35 18.43 -7.57
N LEU A 376 -15.73 17.36 -8.26
CA LEU A 376 -15.30 17.11 -9.64
C LEU A 376 -15.82 18.14 -10.65
N TYR A 377 -16.98 18.75 -10.42
CA TYR A 377 -17.56 19.74 -11.35
C TYR A 377 -16.84 21.07 -11.21
N ASP A 378 -16.53 21.51 -9.99
CA ASP A 378 -15.69 22.68 -9.73
C ASP A 378 -14.28 22.48 -10.28
N CYS A 379 -13.76 21.26 -10.24
CA CYS A 379 -12.47 20.92 -10.84
C CYS A 379 -12.52 21.13 -12.36
N ALA A 380 -13.60 20.70 -13.02
CA ALA A 380 -13.78 20.78 -14.47
C ALA A 380 -14.19 22.18 -14.96
N ASP A 381 -14.68 23.07 -14.11
CA ASP A 381 -15.18 24.39 -14.51
C ASP A 381 -14.07 25.26 -15.12
N GLY A 382 -14.26 25.72 -16.35
CA GLY A 382 -13.27 26.48 -17.11
C GLY A 382 -12.02 25.72 -17.53
N ALA A 383 -11.97 24.40 -17.33
CA ALA A 383 -10.82 23.60 -17.72
C ALA A 383 -10.75 23.36 -19.24
N ASP A 384 -9.53 23.32 -19.78
CA ASP A 384 -9.27 22.96 -21.17
C ASP A 384 -9.20 21.44 -21.35
N ALA A 385 -8.73 20.71 -20.33
CA ALA A 385 -8.68 19.24 -20.34
C ALA A 385 -9.03 18.63 -18.98
N LEU A 386 -9.55 17.41 -19.00
CA LEU A 386 -9.87 16.61 -17.83
C LEU A 386 -9.06 15.31 -17.83
N LEU A 387 -8.30 15.08 -16.77
CA LEU A 387 -7.48 13.89 -16.57
C LEU A 387 -8.05 13.00 -15.46
N LEU A 388 -8.11 11.70 -15.66
CA LEU A 388 -8.41 10.73 -14.61
C LEU A 388 -7.14 9.99 -14.19
N MET A 389 -6.74 10.14 -12.92
CA MET A 389 -5.56 9.48 -12.36
C MET A 389 -5.90 8.35 -11.38
N THR A 390 -7.07 8.43 -10.72
CA THR A 390 -7.51 7.42 -9.73
C THR A 390 -9.00 7.12 -9.93
N GLU A 391 -9.33 5.84 -10.01
CA GLU A 391 -10.65 5.34 -10.36
C GLU A 391 -11.64 5.31 -9.19
N TRP A 392 -11.78 6.40 -8.46
CA TRP A 392 -12.76 6.52 -7.38
C TRP A 392 -14.18 6.19 -7.87
N ARG A 393 -15.00 5.57 -7.01
CA ARG A 393 -16.37 5.16 -7.38
C ARG A 393 -17.22 6.33 -7.87
N GLN A 394 -17.08 7.49 -7.25
CA GLN A 394 -17.83 8.70 -7.62
C GLN A 394 -17.41 9.29 -8.98
N PHE A 395 -16.27 8.90 -9.55
CA PHE A 395 -15.84 9.34 -10.87
C PHE A 395 -16.34 8.44 -12.01
N ARG A 396 -17.01 7.32 -11.69
CA ARG A 396 -17.42 6.34 -12.72
C ARG A 396 -18.61 6.78 -13.55
N LEU A 397 -19.54 7.53 -12.96
CA LEU A 397 -20.75 8.00 -13.62
C LEU A 397 -20.98 9.50 -13.34
N PRO A 398 -20.09 10.39 -13.82
CA PRO A 398 -20.32 11.82 -13.68
C PRO A 398 -21.45 12.28 -14.61
N THR A 399 -22.04 13.43 -14.32
CA THR A 399 -23.04 14.04 -15.21
C THR A 399 -22.33 14.76 -16.36
N TRP A 400 -22.04 14.03 -17.43
CA TRP A 400 -21.26 14.51 -18.58
C TRP A 400 -21.80 15.78 -19.21
N ASN A 401 -23.12 15.96 -19.26
CA ASN A 401 -23.77 17.18 -19.78
C ASN A 401 -23.41 18.42 -18.94
N VAL A 402 -23.13 18.28 -17.66
CA VAL A 402 -22.63 19.38 -16.81
C VAL A 402 -21.19 19.67 -17.17
N ILE A 403 -20.34 18.64 -17.18
CA ILE A 403 -18.91 18.77 -17.53
C ILE A 403 -18.75 19.39 -18.91
N GLN A 404 -19.52 18.93 -19.89
CA GLN A 404 -19.52 19.49 -21.25
C GLN A 404 -19.80 20.99 -21.30
N LYS A 405 -20.71 21.47 -20.45
CA LYS A 405 -21.10 22.89 -20.41
C LYS A 405 -20.09 23.78 -19.71
N VAL A 406 -19.41 23.27 -18.67
CA VAL A 406 -18.52 24.08 -17.83
C VAL A 406 -17.07 24.08 -18.32
N MET A 407 -16.63 23.05 -19.05
CA MET A 407 -15.28 23.03 -19.63
C MET A 407 -15.14 24.00 -20.81
N THR A 408 -13.98 24.65 -20.89
CA THR A 408 -13.62 25.57 -22.02
C THR A 408 -13.33 24.77 -23.28
N ASP A 409 -12.40 23.82 -23.23
CA ASP A 409 -12.11 22.86 -24.29
C ASP A 409 -12.62 21.44 -23.91
N LYS A 410 -12.60 20.50 -24.85
CA LYS A 410 -13.27 19.20 -24.70
C LYS A 410 -12.29 18.03 -24.74
N TYR A 411 -11.11 18.16 -24.12
CA TYR A 411 -10.09 17.11 -24.09
C TYR A 411 -10.22 16.25 -22.83
N ILE A 412 -10.24 14.93 -22.98
CA ILE A 412 -10.30 13.97 -21.88
C ILE A 412 -9.22 12.91 -22.04
N VAL A 413 -8.44 12.67 -20.99
CA VAL A 413 -7.50 11.55 -20.90
C VAL A 413 -7.89 10.65 -19.70
N ASP A 414 -8.32 9.45 -20.01
CA ASP A 414 -8.70 8.45 -19.01
C ASP A 414 -7.53 7.51 -18.70
N GLY A 415 -6.80 7.80 -17.63
CA GLY A 415 -5.66 7.01 -17.16
C GLY A 415 -6.04 5.69 -16.47
N ARG A 416 -7.34 5.39 -16.31
CA ARG A 416 -7.85 4.21 -15.60
C ARG A 416 -8.85 3.37 -16.40
N ASN A 417 -9.18 3.81 -17.60
CA ASN A 417 -10.06 3.08 -18.53
C ASN A 417 -11.45 2.77 -17.97
N ILE A 418 -12.06 3.74 -17.27
CA ILE A 418 -13.38 3.54 -16.64
C ILE A 418 -14.54 4.21 -17.39
N TRP A 419 -14.26 5.11 -18.33
CA TRP A 419 -15.29 5.85 -19.04
C TRP A 419 -15.61 5.27 -20.40
N ASN A 420 -16.86 5.53 -20.87
CA ASN A 420 -17.32 5.04 -22.16
C ASN A 420 -16.93 6.01 -23.28
N ARG A 421 -16.09 5.54 -24.21
CA ARG A 421 -15.63 6.32 -25.37
C ARG A 421 -16.78 6.82 -26.22
N ALA A 422 -17.72 5.94 -26.61
CA ALA A 422 -18.80 6.31 -27.53
C ALA A 422 -19.70 7.42 -26.97
N GLU A 423 -20.03 7.35 -25.68
CA GLU A 423 -20.80 8.40 -24.98
C GLU A 423 -20.07 9.74 -24.98
N LEU A 424 -18.76 9.74 -24.71
CA LEU A 424 -17.96 10.97 -24.66
C LEU A 424 -17.76 11.59 -26.04
N GLU A 425 -17.52 10.78 -27.07
CA GLU A 425 -17.38 11.24 -28.45
C GLU A 425 -18.72 11.80 -28.99
N GLU A 426 -19.86 11.19 -28.64
CA GLU A 426 -21.20 11.70 -28.98
C GLU A 426 -21.47 13.08 -28.36
N LEU A 427 -20.95 13.32 -27.15
CA LEU A 427 -21.00 14.63 -26.48
C LEU A 427 -19.95 15.61 -27.01
N GLY A 428 -19.15 15.25 -28.00
CA GLY A 428 -18.16 16.09 -28.64
C GLY A 428 -16.84 16.22 -27.88
N PHE A 429 -16.53 15.30 -26.95
CA PHE A 429 -15.22 15.25 -26.32
C PHE A 429 -14.19 14.57 -27.21
N SER A 430 -12.99 15.13 -27.26
CA SER A 430 -11.79 14.47 -27.77
C SER A 430 -11.23 13.57 -26.66
N TYR A 431 -11.55 12.27 -26.76
CA TYR A 431 -11.26 11.31 -25.70
C TYR A 431 -10.12 10.35 -26.06
N THR A 432 -9.22 10.11 -25.13
CA THR A 432 -8.21 9.05 -25.23
C THR A 432 -8.08 8.28 -23.92
N ARG A 433 -7.72 7.01 -24.01
CA ARG A 433 -7.47 6.12 -22.87
C ARG A 433 -6.26 5.22 -23.12
N ILE A 434 -5.87 4.42 -22.15
CA ILE A 434 -4.68 3.58 -22.22
C ILE A 434 -5.00 2.26 -22.93
N GLY A 435 -4.17 1.91 -23.93
CA GLY A 435 -4.23 0.62 -24.63
C GLY A 435 -5.30 0.51 -25.71
N GLU A 436 -5.74 1.64 -26.26
CA GLU A 436 -6.63 1.72 -27.40
C GLU A 436 -6.29 2.98 -28.20
N LYS A 437 -6.23 2.84 -29.53
CA LYS A 437 -5.93 3.94 -30.47
C LYS A 437 -7.08 4.91 -30.60
#